data_86e75b8030633662444e4c44028d1bbb
#
_entry.id   86e75b8030633662444e4c44028d1bbb
#
_cell.length_a   1.000
_cell.length_b   1.000
_cell.length_c   1.000
_cell.angle_alpha   90.00
_cell.angle_beta   90.00
_cell.angle_gamma   90.00
#
_symmetry.space_group_name_H-M   'P 1'
#
loop_
_entity.id
_entity.type
_entity.pdbx_description
1 polymer ?
#
loop_
_entity_poly.entity_id
_entity_poly.type
_entity_poly.pdbx_seq_one_letter_code
_entity_poly.pdbx_strand_id
1 'polypeptide(L)'
;MFQRFEKLLNPFPEYFLTTPPKTLLLFVWACTKNLRWLILFMALLTAVIGSFEAILFSYMGSLIDLLNHSSPENFWSQNTSMLISASVVLILSTLLVLFQTLIKHQSLAGAFPMRMRWNFHRLLLNQSMNFYHNEFAGRVAAKVMQTALAVRDLWFILADILVYVVIYFLTMIFVVGQFNLILMLPFLSWFLLYILVLIYFVPRLSKLSRNQADARSLMTGRITDAYTNISTIKLFSHAGREANFAKVAMNDFLGAVNMQMRLVSWIEIINHFLSMLLVIGTGIVSIWLWSKNEIMVGVVATSTAMALRLNGISHWVMWEMTSLYEQVGTLQDGLNTLSIHQEIQDVENAEDLIIKKASVSFKNIVFNYPNQKTSVIHNFSLNIKPGE
;
A
#
# COMPACT_ATOMS: atom_id res chain seq x y z
N MET A 1 -3.57 22.80 16.06
CA MET A 1 -4.46 21.71 15.66
C MET A 1 -3.66 20.46 15.29
N PHE A 2 -2.71 20.50 14.35
CA PHE A 2 -1.91 19.36 13.86
C PHE A 2 -1.19 18.60 15.00
N GLN A 3 -0.48 19.27 15.89
CA GLN A 3 0.25 18.66 17.01
C GLN A 3 -0.61 17.77 17.93
N ARG A 4 -1.93 18.02 18.02
CA ARG A 4 -2.83 17.15 18.79
C ARG A 4 -3.02 15.79 18.10
N PHE A 5 -3.12 15.80 16.78
CA PHE A 5 -3.26 14.57 15.98
C PHE A 5 -1.94 13.77 15.89
N GLU A 6 -0.79 14.46 15.82
CA GLU A 6 0.54 13.85 15.87
C GLU A 6 0.76 13.06 17.17
N LYS A 7 0.20 13.54 18.29
CA LYS A 7 0.31 12.90 19.61
C LYS A 7 -0.66 11.74 19.84
N LEU A 8 -1.62 11.49 18.94
CA LEU A 8 -2.58 10.39 19.09
C LEU A 8 -1.90 9.02 19.04
N LEU A 9 -0.76 8.91 18.37
CA LEU A 9 0.00 7.69 18.26
C LEU A 9 1.40 7.88 18.84
N ASN A 10 1.76 7.12 19.88
CA ASN A 10 3.14 7.05 20.35
C ASN A 10 3.98 6.18 19.38
N PRO A 11 5.00 6.76 18.69
CA PRO A 11 5.85 6.01 17.77
C PRO A 11 6.85 5.11 18.48
N PHE A 12 7.13 5.29 19.78
CA PHE A 12 8.13 4.57 20.56
C PHE A 12 7.50 3.92 21.82
N PRO A 13 6.60 2.94 21.66
CA PRO A 13 5.97 2.30 22.80
C PRO A 13 6.98 1.45 23.58
N GLU A 14 6.80 1.36 24.89
CA GLU A 14 7.56 0.44 25.74
C GLU A 14 7.21 -1.03 25.46
N TYR A 15 5.96 -1.27 25.05
CA TYR A 15 5.49 -2.60 24.67
C TYR A 15 6.30 -3.17 23.49
N PHE A 16 6.76 -4.40 23.69
CA PHE A 16 7.56 -5.14 22.72
C PHE A 16 6.70 -6.11 21.90
N LEU A 17 6.93 -6.19 20.61
CA LEU A 17 6.35 -7.22 19.77
C LEU A 17 7.18 -8.50 19.95
N THR A 18 6.59 -9.53 20.56
CA THR A 18 7.19 -10.88 20.56
C THR A 18 7.31 -11.38 19.12
N THR A 19 8.06 -12.46 18.92
CA THR A 19 8.31 -13.03 17.57
C THR A 19 7.06 -12.97 16.68
N PRO A 20 7.11 -12.30 15.52
CA PRO A 20 5.95 -12.14 14.67
C PRO A 20 5.42 -13.47 14.14
N PRO A 21 4.10 -13.61 13.91
CA PRO A 21 3.53 -14.79 13.27
C PRO A 21 4.11 -15.03 11.89
N LYS A 22 4.27 -16.30 11.48
CA LYS A 22 4.84 -16.68 10.18
C LYS A 22 3.89 -16.51 9.00
N THR A 23 2.61 -16.30 9.23
CA THR A 23 1.62 -16.07 8.16
C THR A 23 1.43 -14.58 7.91
N LEU A 24 1.38 -14.16 6.65
CA LEU A 24 1.30 -12.76 6.24
C LEU A 24 0.11 -12.03 6.88
N LEU A 25 -1.07 -12.63 6.84
CA LEU A 25 -2.30 -12.01 7.39
C LEU A 25 -2.19 -11.79 8.89
N LEU A 26 -1.71 -12.80 9.64
CA LEU A 26 -1.54 -12.67 11.09
C LEU A 26 -0.43 -11.68 11.45
N PHE A 27 0.64 -11.63 10.64
CA PHE A 27 1.72 -10.64 10.80
C PHE A 27 1.19 -9.21 10.66
N VAL A 28 0.52 -8.92 9.55
CA VAL A 28 -0.07 -7.60 9.28
C VAL A 28 -1.08 -7.23 10.37
N TRP A 29 -1.89 -8.20 10.81
CA TRP A 29 -2.85 -8.00 11.90
C TRP A 29 -2.18 -7.74 13.25
N ALA A 30 -1.07 -8.42 13.55
CA ALA A 30 -0.29 -8.20 14.77
C ALA A 30 0.37 -6.81 14.78
N CYS A 31 0.87 -6.34 13.63
CA CYS A 31 1.45 -5.01 13.46
C CYS A 31 0.46 -3.87 13.77
N THR A 32 -0.85 -4.10 13.64
CA THR A 32 -1.88 -3.09 13.92
C THR A 32 -2.42 -3.11 15.35
N LYS A 33 -1.90 -3.95 16.23
CA LYS A 33 -2.32 -3.97 17.63
C LYS A 33 -2.20 -2.55 18.22
N ASN A 34 -3.27 -2.05 18.87
CA ASN A 34 -3.42 -0.68 19.38
C ASN A 34 -3.56 0.45 18.34
N LEU A 35 -3.62 0.13 17.04
CA LEU A 35 -3.85 1.08 15.94
C LEU A 35 -5.19 0.85 15.25
N ARG A 36 -5.81 -0.29 15.49
CA ARG A 36 -7.02 -0.75 14.81
C ARG A 36 -8.16 0.25 14.85
N TRP A 37 -8.35 0.92 15.98
CA TRP A 37 -9.38 1.93 16.13
C TRP A 37 -9.15 3.17 15.26
N LEU A 38 -7.91 3.63 15.13
CA LEU A 38 -7.57 4.75 14.25
C LEU A 38 -7.78 4.38 12.78
N ILE A 39 -7.36 3.15 12.39
CA ILE A 39 -7.54 2.63 11.03
C ILE A 39 -9.04 2.45 10.74
N LEU A 40 -9.81 1.88 11.66
CA LEU A 40 -11.26 1.71 11.52
C LEU A 40 -11.98 3.06 11.42
N PHE A 41 -11.59 4.02 12.24
CA PHE A 41 -12.18 5.36 12.22
C PHE A 41 -11.85 6.09 10.91
N MET A 42 -10.62 5.98 10.41
CA MET A 42 -10.25 6.47 9.08
C MET A 42 -11.11 5.82 7.99
N ALA A 43 -11.26 4.50 8.01
CA ALA A 43 -12.07 3.76 7.05
C ALA A 43 -13.56 4.19 7.09
N LEU A 44 -14.10 4.41 8.29
CA LEU A 44 -15.47 4.90 8.45
C LEU A 44 -15.65 6.30 7.84
N LEU A 45 -14.73 7.22 8.13
CA LEU A 45 -14.77 8.56 7.54
C LEU A 45 -14.69 8.50 6.01
N THR A 46 -13.78 7.67 5.48
CA THR A 46 -13.64 7.44 4.05
C THR A 46 -14.91 6.85 3.42
N ALA A 47 -15.58 5.90 4.09
CA ALA A 47 -16.84 5.33 3.64
C ALA A 47 -17.93 6.40 3.54
N VAL A 48 -18.05 7.26 4.56
CA VAL A 48 -19.02 8.37 4.57
C VAL A 48 -18.70 9.38 3.46
N ILE A 49 -17.43 9.72 3.26
CA ILE A 49 -16.99 10.63 2.16
C ILE A 49 -17.38 10.04 0.80
N GLY A 50 -17.08 8.76 0.56
CA GLY A 50 -17.44 8.09 -0.70
C GLY A 50 -18.95 8.07 -0.96
N SER A 51 -19.76 7.83 0.08
CA SER A 51 -21.21 7.92 -0.03
C SER A 51 -21.69 9.33 -0.35
N PHE A 52 -21.14 10.35 0.29
CA PHE A 52 -21.51 11.75 0.05
C PHE A 52 -21.17 12.18 -1.37
N GLU A 53 -19.98 11.82 -1.88
CA GLU A 53 -19.60 12.15 -3.26
C GLU A 53 -20.56 11.52 -4.29
N ALA A 54 -21.00 10.27 -4.06
CA ALA A 54 -21.96 9.62 -4.96
C ALA A 54 -23.36 10.29 -4.89
N ILE A 55 -23.80 10.68 -3.69
CA ILE A 55 -25.10 11.37 -3.49
C ILE A 55 -25.09 12.77 -4.13
N LEU A 56 -23.96 13.48 -4.17
CA LEU A 56 -23.87 14.78 -4.82
C LEU A 56 -24.28 14.76 -6.30
N PHE A 57 -24.01 13.65 -7.01
CA PHE A 57 -24.49 13.48 -8.39
C PHE A 57 -26.00 13.40 -8.47
N SER A 58 -26.68 12.81 -7.47
CA SER A 58 -28.16 12.83 -7.40
C SER A 58 -28.71 14.23 -7.21
N TYR A 59 -28.07 15.05 -6.36
CA TYR A 59 -28.45 16.45 -6.19
C TYR A 59 -28.28 17.25 -7.50
N MET A 60 -27.21 16.99 -8.25
CA MET A 60 -26.99 17.63 -9.56
C MET A 60 -28.12 17.29 -10.55
N GLY A 61 -28.54 16.03 -10.60
CA GLY A 61 -29.67 15.63 -11.45
C GLY A 61 -30.98 16.28 -11.04
N SER A 62 -31.29 16.27 -9.74
CA SER A 62 -32.48 16.93 -9.22
C SER A 62 -32.48 18.44 -9.49
N LEU A 63 -31.32 19.08 -9.45
CA LEU A 63 -31.19 20.50 -9.81
C LEU A 63 -31.50 20.74 -11.28
N ILE A 64 -31.03 19.87 -12.19
CA ILE A 64 -31.35 19.97 -13.63
C ILE A 64 -32.85 19.84 -13.87
N ASP A 65 -33.49 18.87 -13.21
CA ASP A 65 -34.93 18.66 -13.33
C ASP A 65 -35.73 19.85 -12.80
N LEU A 66 -35.31 20.44 -11.69
CA LEU A 66 -35.92 21.65 -11.14
C LEU A 66 -35.77 22.85 -12.08
N LEU A 67 -34.60 23.04 -12.68
CA LEU A 67 -34.38 24.13 -13.65
C LEU A 67 -35.27 23.98 -14.89
N ASN A 68 -35.56 22.75 -15.31
CA ASN A 68 -36.46 22.50 -16.45
C ASN A 68 -37.95 22.76 -16.13
N HIS A 69 -38.36 22.60 -14.87
CA HIS A 69 -39.79 22.70 -14.49
C HIS A 69 -40.13 24.01 -13.75
N SER A 70 -39.15 24.75 -13.25
CA SER A 70 -39.39 25.96 -12.46
C SER A 70 -39.23 27.22 -13.33
N SER A 71 -40.13 28.22 -13.11
CA SER A 71 -39.90 29.54 -13.66
C SER A 71 -38.77 30.27 -12.91
N PRO A 72 -37.93 31.05 -13.58
CA PRO A 72 -36.81 31.78 -12.95
C PRO A 72 -37.25 32.67 -11.77
N GLU A 73 -38.44 33.24 -11.84
CA GLU A 73 -38.98 34.16 -10.83
C GLU A 73 -39.29 33.47 -9.50
N ASN A 74 -39.75 32.22 -9.54
CA ASN A 74 -40.16 31.48 -8.32
C ASN A 74 -39.13 30.46 -7.87
N PHE A 75 -38.04 30.30 -8.59
CA PHE A 75 -37.03 29.24 -8.34
C PHE A 75 -36.49 29.24 -6.89
N TRP A 76 -36.11 30.41 -6.40
CA TRP A 76 -35.52 30.54 -5.06
C TRP A 76 -36.53 30.25 -3.94
N SER A 77 -37.78 30.72 -4.07
CA SER A 77 -38.79 30.55 -3.04
C SER A 77 -39.26 29.10 -2.89
N GLN A 78 -39.32 28.36 -4.01
CA GLN A 78 -39.86 27.00 -4.03
C GLN A 78 -38.77 25.95 -3.70
N ASN A 79 -37.51 26.21 -3.99
CA ASN A 79 -36.44 25.19 -3.92
C ASN A 79 -35.36 25.48 -2.86
N THR A 80 -35.58 26.44 -1.98
CA THR A 80 -34.63 26.85 -0.93
C THR A 80 -34.20 25.66 -0.05
N SER A 81 -35.12 24.78 0.34
CA SER A 81 -34.80 23.63 1.22
C SER A 81 -33.82 22.65 0.56
N MET A 82 -33.98 22.37 -0.73
CA MET A 82 -33.08 21.52 -1.49
C MET A 82 -31.69 22.16 -1.64
N LEU A 83 -31.63 23.46 -1.97
CA LEU A 83 -30.36 24.18 -2.09
C LEU A 83 -29.61 24.23 -0.74
N ILE A 84 -30.33 24.43 0.37
CA ILE A 84 -29.75 24.40 1.70
C ILE A 84 -29.23 22.99 1.99
N SER A 85 -30.00 21.92 1.73
CA SER A 85 -29.55 20.55 1.98
C SER A 85 -28.30 20.17 1.17
N ALA A 86 -28.24 20.54 -0.11
CA ALA A 86 -27.04 20.34 -0.94
C ALA A 86 -25.83 21.13 -0.39
N SER A 87 -26.05 22.39 0.03
CA SER A 87 -24.99 23.20 0.63
C SER A 87 -24.48 22.62 1.97
N VAL A 88 -25.37 22.12 2.81
CA VAL A 88 -25.01 21.42 4.05
C VAL A 88 -24.20 20.17 3.78
N VAL A 89 -24.58 19.37 2.78
CA VAL A 89 -23.80 18.17 2.37
C VAL A 89 -22.40 18.55 1.91
N LEU A 90 -22.23 19.60 1.13
CA LEU A 90 -20.92 20.08 0.67
C LEU A 90 -20.03 20.55 1.84
N ILE A 91 -20.58 21.33 2.77
CA ILE A 91 -19.85 21.81 3.96
C ILE A 91 -19.47 20.63 4.85
N LEU A 92 -20.41 19.72 5.11
CA LEU A 92 -20.17 18.53 5.93
C LEU A 92 -19.13 17.60 5.31
N SER A 93 -19.17 17.38 3.99
CA SER A 93 -18.16 16.64 3.23
C SER A 93 -16.77 17.24 3.44
N THR A 94 -16.63 18.58 3.35
CA THR A 94 -15.36 19.25 3.57
C THR A 94 -14.82 19.05 5.00
N LEU A 95 -15.69 19.08 6.01
CA LEU A 95 -15.31 18.80 7.40
C LEU A 95 -14.88 17.34 7.61
N LEU A 96 -15.57 16.39 6.96
CA LEU A 96 -15.21 14.98 7.02
C LEU A 96 -13.83 14.73 6.39
N VAL A 97 -13.57 15.32 5.22
CA VAL A 97 -12.25 15.26 4.57
C VAL A 97 -11.17 15.88 5.45
N LEU A 98 -11.44 16.99 6.13
CA LEU A 98 -10.51 17.60 7.06
C LEU A 98 -10.13 16.61 8.17
N PHE A 99 -11.10 15.97 8.85
CA PHE A 99 -10.81 15.00 9.91
C PHE A 99 -10.10 13.75 9.38
N GLN A 100 -10.54 13.20 8.25
CA GLN A 100 -9.91 12.04 7.61
C GLN A 100 -8.45 12.33 7.26
N THR A 101 -8.17 13.50 6.66
CA THR A 101 -6.83 13.94 6.29
C THR A 101 -5.94 14.12 7.51
N LEU A 102 -6.45 14.71 8.61
CA LEU A 102 -5.70 14.86 9.85
C LEU A 102 -5.32 13.51 10.46
N ILE A 103 -6.22 12.54 10.49
CA ILE A 103 -5.93 11.20 11.01
C ILE A 103 -4.93 10.49 10.09
N LYS A 104 -5.18 10.48 8.78
CA LYS A 104 -4.33 9.81 7.80
C LYS A 104 -2.90 10.37 7.80
N HIS A 105 -2.75 11.68 7.66
CA HIS A 105 -1.44 12.30 7.45
C HIS A 105 -0.73 12.63 8.76
N GLN A 106 -1.41 13.17 9.76
CA GLN A 106 -0.75 13.58 10.98
C GLN A 106 -0.59 12.44 12.00
N SER A 107 -1.57 11.53 12.10
CA SER A 107 -1.48 10.44 13.09
C SER A 107 -0.85 9.18 12.52
N LEU A 108 -1.23 8.76 11.31
CA LEU A 108 -0.83 7.45 10.78
C LEU A 108 0.38 7.50 9.84
N ALA A 109 0.46 8.44 8.91
CA ALA A 109 1.45 8.41 7.83
C ALA A 109 2.90 8.41 8.33
N GLY A 110 3.21 9.17 9.36
CA GLY A 110 4.54 9.26 9.96
C GLY A 110 4.76 8.32 11.14
N ALA A 111 3.87 8.37 12.12
CA ALA A 111 4.05 7.65 13.38
C ALA A 111 3.87 6.13 13.26
N PHE A 112 2.99 5.64 12.38
CA PHE A 112 2.77 4.20 12.20
C PHE A 112 4.02 3.48 11.67
N PRO A 113 4.65 3.86 10.55
CA PRO A 113 5.87 3.20 10.11
C PRO A 113 7.04 3.40 11.08
N MET A 114 7.11 4.54 11.79
CA MET A 114 8.14 4.76 12.79
C MET A 114 7.99 3.78 13.97
N ARG A 115 6.76 3.56 14.42
CA ARG A 115 6.44 2.56 15.44
C ARG A 115 6.81 1.13 15.00
N MET A 116 6.57 0.79 13.73
CA MET A 116 6.96 -0.53 13.21
C MET A 116 8.49 -0.66 13.14
N ARG A 117 9.19 0.37 12.65
CA ARG A 117 10.66 0.39 12.63
C ARG A 117 11.24 0.21 14.03
N TRP A 118 10.70 0.91 15.03
CA TRP A 118 11.10 0.77 16.41
C TRP A 118 10.92 -0.65 16.94
N ASN A 119 9.75 -1.25 16.70
CA ASN A 119 9.46 -2.61 17.13
C ASN A 119 10.36 -3.65 16.43
N PHE A 120 10.54 -3.53 15.12
CA PHE A 120 11.38 -4.44 14.35
C PHE A 120 12.87 -4.29 14.72
N HIS A 121 13.32 -3.06 14.97
CA HIS A 121 14.69 -2.83 15.43
C HIS A 121 14.95 -3.50 16.78
N ARG A 122 14.06 -3.33 17.75
CA ARG A 122 14.16 -4.00 19.06
C ARG A 122 14.11 -5.52 18.95
N LEU A 123 13.25 -6.04 18.09
CA LEU A 123 13.15 -7.48 17.82
C LEU A 123 14.49 -8.03 17.30
N LEU A 124 15.10 -7.33 16.37
CA LEU A 124 16.37 -7.75 15.78
C LEU A 124 17.53 -7.61 16.75
N LEU A 125 17.57 -6.58 17.61
CA LEU A 125 18.63 -6.46 18.65
C LEU A 125 18.69 -7.68 19.58
N ASN A 126 17.59 -8.41 19.73
CA ASN A 126 17.53 -9.64 20.54
C ASN A 126 17.85 -10.92 19.73
N GLN A 127 18.27 -10.80 18.47
CA GLN A 127 18.66 -11.97 17.66
C GLN A 127 20.07 -12.45 18.03
N SER A 128 20.34 -13.74 17.78
CA SER A 128 21.62 -14.36 18.05
C SER A 128 22.75 -13.84 17.13
N MET A 129 24.00 -13.98 17.55
CA MET A 129 25.16 -13.70 16.70
C MET A 129 25.18 -14.58 15.44
N ASN A 130 24.66 -15.80 15.52
CA ASN A 130 24.52 -16.70 14.38
C ASN A 130 23.64 -16.10 13.27
N PHE A 131 22.55 -15.42 13.62
CA PHE A 131 21.73 -14.68 12.67
C PHE A 131 22.55 -13.63 11.94
N TYR A 132 23.33 -12.82 12.64
CA TYR A 132 24.13 -11.74 12.06
C TYR A 132 25.35 -12.23 11.25
N HIS A 133 25.88 -13.39 11.54
CA HIS A 133 26.93 -14.02 10.73
C HIS A 133 26.41 -14.48 9.35
N ASN A 134 25.13 -14.85 9.26
CA ASN A 134 24.50 -15.34 8.03
C ASN A 134 23.77 -14.25 7.24
N GLU A 135 23.60 -13.03 7.79
CA GLU A 135 22.87 -11.94 7.18
C GLU A 135 23.73 -10.69 7.02
N PHE A 136 23.58 -9.99 5.90
CA PHE A 136 24.26 -8.70 5.68
C PHE A 136 23.53 -7.58 6.43
N ALA A 137 24.22 -6.84 7.28
CA ALA A 137 23.65 -5.76 8.10
C ALA A 137 22.85 -4.73 7.27
N GLY A 138 23.38 -4.31 6.12
CA GLY A 138 22.71 -3.38 5.21
C GLY A 138 21.38 -3.95 4.66
N ARG A 139 21.34 -5.25 4.33
CA ARG A 139 20.11 -5.92 3.87
C ARG A 139 19.07 -6.00 4.98
N VAL A 140 19.47 -6.34 6.19
CA VAL A 140 18.58 -6.38 7.37
C VAL A 140 18.00 -5.00 7.64
N ALA A 141 18.82 -3.95 7.66
CA ALA A 141 18.38 -2.57 7.85
C ALA A 141 17.38 -2.13 6.77
N ALA A 142 17.67 -2.42 5.49
CA ALA A 142 16.77 -2.11 4.38
C ALA A 142 15.43 -2.82 4.53
N LYS A 143 15.42 -4.11 4.91
CA LYS A 143 14.18 -4.88 5.15
C LYS A 143 13.35 -4.28 6.27
N VAL A 144 13.93 -3.89 7.41
CA VAL A 144 13.22 -3.20 8.50
C VAL A 144 12.54 -1.94 8.00
N MET A 145 13.28 -1.10 7.25
CA MET A 145 12.76 0.19 6.77
C MET A 145 11.63 0.01 5.77
N GLN A 146 11.79 -0.91 4.81
CA GLN A 146 10.81 -1.15 3.75
C GLN A 146 9.57 -1.89 4.25
N THR A 147 9.73 -2.91 5.10
CA THR A 147 8.60 -3.67 5.67
C THR A 147 7.70 -2.76 6.50
N ALA A 148 8.26 -1.85 7.28
CA ALA A 148 7.49 -0.90 8.07
C ALA A 148 6.63 0.03 7.21
N LEU A 149 7.16 0.49 6.06
CA LEU A 149 6.40 1.28 5.09
C LEU A 149 5.33 0.42 4.40
N ALA A 150 5.68 -0.79 3.99
CA ALA A 150 4.78 -1.69 3.31
C ALA A 150 3.56 -2.08 4.18
N VAL A 151 3.73 -2.25 5.50
CA VAL A 151 2.59 -2.45 6.43
C VAL A 151 1.64 -1.25 6.41
N ARG A 152 2.18 -0.02 6.48
CA ARG A 152 1.37 1.21 6.42
C ARG A 152 0.64 1.31 5.09
N ASP A 153 1.35 1.14 3.97
CA ASP A 153 0.80 1.34 2.63
C ASP A 153 -0.27 0.29 2.31
N LEU A 154 -0.06 -0.95 2.73
CA LEU A 154 -1.08 -1.99 2.65
C LEU A 154 -2.38 -1.55 3.36
N TRP A 155 -2.28 -1.03 4.58
CA TRP A 155 -3.47 -0.59 5.31
C TRP A 155 -4.12 0.66 4.70
N PHE A 156 -3.34 1.58 4.12
CA PHE A 156 -3.89 2.73 3.41
C PHE A 156 -4.64 2.28 2.16
N ILE A 157 -4.12 1.32 1.41
CA ILE A 157 -4.83 0.77 0.25
C ILE A 157 -6.11 0.06 0.70
N LEU A 158 -6.04 -0.80 1.71
CA LEU A 158 -7.20 -1.60 2.15
C LEU A 158 -8.28 -0.77 2.87
N ALA A 159 -7.88 0.06 3.83
CA ALA A 159 -8.80 0.74 4.75
C ALA A 159 -9.20 2.16 4.30
N ASP A 160 -8.51 2.73 3.33
CA ASP A 160 -8.85 4.02 2.76
C ASP A 160 -9.29 3.84 1.30
N ILE A 161 -8.39 3.46 0.40
CA ILE A 161 -8.65 3.46 -1.04
C ILE A 161 -9.74 2.45 -1.43
N LEU A 162 -9.61 1.18 -1.02
CA LEU A 162 -10.60 0.15 -1.36
C LEU A 162 -11.94 0.40 -0.69
N VAL A 163 -11.95 0.85 0.56
CA VAL A 163 -13.19 1.23 1.26
C VAL A 163 -13.90 2.35 0.49
N TYR A 164 -13.16 3.41 0.10
CA TYR A 164 -13.73 4.49 -0.70
C TYR A 164 -14.35 3.96 -2.00
N VAL A 165 -13.59 3.20 -2.78
CA VAL A 165 -14.03 2.70 -4.10
C VAL A 165 -15.26 1.80 -3.99
N VAL A 166 -15.24 0.85 -3.04
CA VAL A 166 -16.35 -0.09 -2.83
C VAL A 166 -17.62 0.65 -2.39
N ILE A 167 -17.50 1.53 -1.39
CA ILE A 167 -18.65 2.26 -0.87
C ILE A 167 -19.18 3.25 -1.90
N TYR A 168 -18.29 3.98 -2.60
CA TYR A 168 -18.70 4.87 -3.69
C TYR A 168 -19.47 4.12 -4.76
N PHE A 169 -18.98 2.96 -5.22
CA PHE A 169 -19.64 2.15 -6.25
C PHE A 169 -20.98 1.61 -5.76
N LEU A 170 -21.07 1.08 -4.55
CA LEU A 170 -22.32 0.57 -3.97
C LEU A 170 -23.36 1.69 -3.82
N THR A 171 -22.94 2.85 -3.34
CA THR A 171 -23.83 4.01 -3.21
C THR A 171 -24.31 4.50 -4.57
N MET A 172 -23.40 4.53 -5.55
CA MET A 172 -23.73 4.92 -6.92
C MET A 172 -24.74 3.95 -7.55
N ILE A 173 -24.54 2.63 -7.42
CA ILE A 173 -25.50 1.61 -7.89
C ILE A 173 -26.86 1.78 -7.20
N PHE A 174 -26.86 2.04 -5.90
CA PHE A 174 -28.08 2.31 -5.16
C PHE A 174 -28.81 3.55 -5.68
N VAL A 175 -28.12 4.66 -5.89
CA VAL A 175 -28.70 5.91 -6.44
C VAL A 175 -29.25 5.69 -7.84
N VAL A 176 -28.49 5.04 -8.73
CA VAL A 176 -28.95 4.74 -10.10
C VAL A 176 -30.17 3.81 -10.08
N GLY A 177 -30.19 2.83 -9.18
CA GLY A 177 -31.31 1.91 -9.00
C GLY A 177 -32.58 2.57 -8.49
N GLN A 178 -32.47 3.66 -7.72
CA GLN A 178 -33.64 4.46 -7.30
C GLN A 178 -34.30 5.18 -8.48
N PHE A 179 -33.55 5.50 -9.52
CA PHE A 179 -34.12 6.09 -10.74
C PHE A 179 -34.82 5.03 -11.59
N ASN A 180 -34.13 3.95 -11.95
CA ASN A 180 -34.67 2.82 -12.68
C ASN A 180 -33.72 1.61 -12.59
N LEU A 181 -34.25 0.40 -12.33
CA LEU A 181 -33.45 -0.83 -12.20
C LEU A 181 -32.71 -1.21 -13.48
N ILE A 182 -33.29 -0.91 -14.66
CA ILE A 182 -32.65 -1.21 -15.95
C ILE A 182 -31.38 -0.37 -16.12
N LEU A 183 -31.35 0.83 -15.57
CA LEU A 183 -30.19 1.72 -15.65
C LEU A 183 -28.97 1.20 -14.86
N MET A 184 -29.16 0.25 -13.95
CA MET A 184 -28.03 -0.42 -13.24
C MET A 184 -27.26 -1.38 -14.16
N LEU A 185 -27.86 -1.93 -15.21
CA LEU A 185 -27.26 -2.98 -16.05
C LEU A 185 -25.92 -2.57 -16.68
N PRO A 186 -25.77 -1.39 -17.30
CA PRO A 186 -24.47 -0.94 -17.83
C PRO A 186 -23.38 -0.88 -16.75
N PHE A 187 -23.69 -0.40 -15.55
CA PHE A 187 -22.75 -0.29 -14.45
C PHE A 187 -22.32 -1.64 -13.89
N LEU A 188 -23.27 -2.57 -13.70
CA LEU A 188 -22.99 -3.92 -13.22
C LEU A 188 -22.18 -4.73 -14.24
N SER A 189 -22.53 -4.64 -15.53
CA SER A 189 -21.80 -5.31 -16.60
C SER A 189 -20.37 -4.78 -16.73
N TRP A 190 -20.19 -3.47 -16.66
CA TRP A 190 -18.87 -2.83 -16.65
C TRP A 190 -18.05 -3.28 -15.43
N PHE A 191 -18.63 -3.31 -14.24
CA PHE A 191 -17.96 -3.73 -13.02
C PHE A 191 -17.44 -5.17 -13.10
N LEU A 192 -18.27 -6.08 -13.63
CA LEU A 192 -17.86 -7.47 -13.84
C LEU A 192 -16.68 -7.57 -14.80
N LEU A 193 -16.76 -6.89 -15.95
CA LEU A 193 -15.67 -6.86 -16.93
C LEU A 193 -14.41 -6.22 -16.35
N TYR A 194 -14.54 -5.15 -15.57
CA TYR A 194 -13.43 -4.48 -14.93
C TYR A 194 -12.72 -5.39 -13.91
N ILE A 195 -13.46 -6.14 -13.09
CA ILE A 195 -12.88 -7.15 -12.18
C ILE A 195 -12.10 -8.21 -12.96
N LEU A 196 -12.63 -8.69 -14.10
CA LEU A 196 -11.90 -9.64 -14.95
C LEU A 196 -10.59 -9.06 -15.49
N VAL A 197 -10.59 -7.77 -15.87
CA VAL A 197 -9.37 -7.06 -16.28
C VAL A 197 -8.37 -7.00 -15.12
N LEU A 198 -8.81 -6.65 -13.90
CA LEU A 198 -7.93 -6.62 -12.71
C LEU A 198 -7.31 -8.00 -12.46
N ILE A 199 -8.11 -9.05 -12.40
CA ILE A 199 -7.64 -10.42 -12.13
C ILE A 199 -6.64 -10.88 -13.19
N TYR A 200 -6.83 -10.49 -14.45
CA TYR A 200 -5.94 -10.90 -15.54
C TYR A 200 -4.64 -10.10 -15.58
N PHE A 201 -4.69 -8.79 -15.47
CA PHE A 201 -3.55 -7.89 -15.71
C PHE A 201 -2.70 -7.61 -14.48
N VAL A 202 -3.30 -7.45 -13.29
CA VAL A 202 -2.55 -7.03 -12.10
C VAL A 202 -1.45 -8.03 -11.70
N PRO A 203 -1.67 -9.36 -11.67
CA PRO A 203 -0.61 -10.31 -11.36
C PRO A 203 0.52 -10.30 -12.39
N ARG A 204 0.19 -10.09 -13.68
CA ARG A 204 1.17 -9.99 -14.77
C ARG A 204 2.02 -8.75 -14.66
N LEU A 205 1.39 -7.62 -14.36
CA LEU A 205 2.08 -6.36 -14.14
C LEU A 205 3.04 -6.45 -12.94
N SER A 206 2.59 -7.02 -11.83
CA SER A 206 3.43 -7.26 -10.66
C SER A 206 4.66 -8.12 -10.98
N LYS A 207 4.51 -9.18 -11.81
CA LYS A 207 5.64 -10.00 -12.24
C LYS A 207 6.64 -9.22 -13.09
N LEU A 208 6.15 -8.40 -14.03
CA LEU A 208 7.03 -7.56 -14.87
C LEU A 208 7.71 -6.45 -14.06
N SER A 209 7.01 -5.87 -13.07
CA SER A 209 7.60 -4.90 -12.13
C SER A 209 8.77 -5.50 -11.35
N ARG A 210 8.65 -6.76 -10.88
CA ARG A 210 9.78 -7.46 -10.23
C ARG A 210 10.96 -7.64 -11.17
N ASN A 211 10.73 -8.14 -12.38
CA ASN A 211 11.80 -8.31 -13.37
C ASN A 211 12.50 -6.99 -13.69
N GLN A 212 11.74 -5.89 -13.78
CA GLN A 212 12.30 -4.54 -13.98
C GLN A 212 13.12 -4.09 -12.76
N ALA A 213 12.67 -4.37 -11.53
CA ALA A 213 13.39 -4.04 -10.31
C ALA A 213 14.73 -4.81 -10.22
N ASP A 214 14.74 -6.09 -10.59
CA ASP A 214 15.94 -6.92 -10.62
C ASP A 214 16.95 -6.38 -11.65
N ALA A 215 16.50 -6.07 -12.86
CA ALA A 215 17.35 -5.49 -13.91
C ALA A 215 17.89 -4.11 -13.50
N ARG A 216 17.08 -3.27 -12.82
CA ARG A 216 17.51 -1.98 -12.26
C ARG A 216 18.61 -2.18 -11.21
N SER A 217 18.42 -3.14 -10.31
CA SER A 217 19.40 -3.44 -9.25
C SER A 217 20.73 -3.87 -9.84
N LEU A 218 20.72 -4.72 -10.87
CA LEU A 218 21.90 -5.19 -11.58
C LEU A 218 22.63 -4.04 -12.29
N MET A 219 21.88 -3.18 -12.98
CA MET A 219 22.41 -1.98 -13.63
C MET A 219 23.05 -1.05 -12.59
N THR A 220 22.36 -0.76 -11.50
CA THR A 220 22.86 0.10 -10.42
C THR A 220 24.10 -0.49 -9.80
N GLY A 221 24.14 -1.81 -9.55
CA GLY A 221 25.31 -2.51 -9.03
C GLY A 221 26.53 -2.31 -9.91
N ARG A 222 26.43 -2.55 -11.23
CA ARG A 222 27.54 -2.36 -12.18
C ARG A 222 28.05 -0.92 -12.22
N ILE A 223 27.16 0.06 -12.19
CA ILE A 223 27.54 1.48 -12.17
C ILE A 223 28.26 1.84 -10.86
N THR A 224 27.74 1.34 -9.74
CA THR A 224 28.34 1.55 -8.41
C THR A 224 29.73 0.93 -8.33
N ASP A 225 29.91 -0.29 -8.85
CA ASP A 225 31.22 -0.95 -8.90
C ASP A 225 32.24 -0.15 -9.71
N ALA A 226 31.82 0.38 -10.87
CA ALA A 226 32.68 1.24 -11.68
C ALA A 226 33.14 2.51 -10.92
N TYR A 227 32.20 3.17 -10.21
CA TYR A 227 32.55 4.38 -9.43
C TYR A 227 33.35 4.07 -8.18
N THR A 228 33.08 2.96 -7.50
CA THR A 228 33.90 2.51 -6.35
C THR A 228 35.33 2.23 -6.76
N ASN A 229 35.53 1.65 -7.95
CA ASN A 229 36.87 1.32 -8.49
C ASN A 229 37.39 2.36 -9.49
N ILE A 230 36.91 3.62 -9.42
CA ILE A 230 37.20 4.66 -10.41
C ILE A 230 38.71 4.93 -10.57
N SER A 231 39.49 4.84 -9.49
CA SER A 231 40.95 5.01 -9.51
C SER A 231 41.62 3.97 -10.42
N THR A 232 41.19 2.71 -10.32
CA THR A 232 41.69 1.60 -11.14
C THR A 232 41.30 1.81 -12.62
N ILE A 233 40.05 2.17 -12.90
CA ILE A 233 39.58 2.45 -14.25
C ILE A 233 40.36 3.59 -14.90
N LYS A 234 40.63 4.67 -14.15
CA LYS A 234 41.43 5.81 -14.62
C LYS A 234 42.90 5.45 -14.83
N LEU A 235 43.47 4.68 -13.91
CA LEU A 235 44.89 4.26 -13.99
C LEU A 235 45.15 3.42 -15.27
N PHE A 236 44.23 2.51 -15.61
CA PHE A 236 44.38 1.64 -16.78
C PHE A 236 43.71 2.20 -18.05
N SER A 237 43.20 3.42 -18.02
CA SER A 237 42.50 4.07 -19.17
C SER A 237 41.38 3.26 -19.81
N HIS A 238 40.67 2.44 -19.03
CA HIS A 238 39.63 1.52 -19.53
C HIS A 238 38.20 2.12 -19.53
N ALA A 239 38.08 3.45 -19.53
CA ALA A 239 36.79 4.13 -19.48
C ALA A 239 35.77 3.68 -20.58
N GLY A 240 36.25 3.43 -21.81
CA GLY A 240 35.43 2.96 -22.92
C GLY A 240 34.90 1.51 -22.70
N ARG A 241 35.71 0.64 -22.10
CA ARG A 241 35.33 -0.73 -21.79
C ARG A 241 34.26 -0.77 -20.69
N GLU A 242 34.44 0.02 -19.63
CA GLU A 242 33.47 0.18 -18.54
C GLU A 242 32.16 0.80 -19.01
N ALA A 243 32.21 1.81 -19.89
CA ALA A 243 31.00 2.39 -20.49
C ALA A 243 30.21 1.34 -21.27
N ASN A 244 30.88 0.47 -22.04
CA ASN A 244 30.23 -0.62 -22.76
C ASN A 244 29.62 -1.68 -21.80
N PHE A 245 30.30 -2.00 -20.71
CA PHE A 245 29.80 -2.92 -19.69
C PHE A 245 28.54 -2.38 -19.00
N ALA A 246 28.53 -1.09 -18.64
CA ALA A 246 27.36 -0.41 -18.12
C ALA A 246 26.22 -0.34 -19.16
N LYS A 247 26.54 -0.06 -20.45
CA LYS A 247 25.56 0.00 -21.55
C LYS A 247 24.80 -1.31 -21.72
N VAL A 248 25.44 -2.46 -21.59
CA VAL A 248 24.77 -3.76 -21.66
C VAL A 248 23.70 -3.86 -20.56
N ALA A 249 24.05 -3.54 -19.30
CA ALA A 249 23.09 -3.57 -18.19
C ALA A 249 21.95 -2.53 -18.36
N MET A 250 22.26 -1.37 -18.93
CA MET A 250 21.25 -0.36 -19.26
C MET A 250 20.27 -0.84 -20.35
N ASN A 251 20.78 -1.55 -21.36
CA ASN A 251 19.93 -2.16 -22.41
C ASN A 251 19.04 -3.26 -21.85
N ASP A 252 19.55 -4.12 -20.97
CA ASP A 252 18.77 -5.16 -20.30
C ASP A 252 17.64 -4.55 -19.46
N PHE A 253 17.97 -3.50 -18.69
CA PHE A 253 16.99 -2.74 -17.93
C PHE A 253 15.95 -2.08 -18.85
N LEU A 254 16.36 -1.42 -19.94
CA LEU A 254 15.46 -0.82 -20.92
C LEU A 254 14.54 -1.86 -21.55
N GLY A 255 15.06 -3.05 -21.85
CA GLY A 255 14.25 -4.19 -22.32
C GLY A 255 13.13 -4.58 -21.35
N ALA A 256 13.46 -4.67 -20.05
CA ALA A 256 12.49 -4.97 -19.00
C ALA A 256 11.44 -3.85 -18.85
N VAL A 257 11.88 -2.57 -18.89
CA VAL A 257 10.97 -1.40 -18.89
C VAL A 257 10.02 -1.46 -20.08
N ASN A 258 10.53 -1.71 -21.29
CA ASN A 258 9.69 -1.76 -22.49
C ASN A 258 8.64 -2.87 -22.41
N MET A 259 8.98 -4.06 -21.87
CA MET A 259 8.00 -5.14 -21.66
C MET A 259 6.90 -4.72 -20.70
N GLN A 260 7.26 -4.07 -19.58
CA GLN A 260 6.30 -3.54 -18.62
C GLN A 260 5.40 -2.47 -19.24
N MET A 261 5.99 -1.49 -19.95
CA MET A 261 5.24 -0.40 -20.58
C MET A 261 4.29 -0.88 -21.69
N ARG A 262 4.64 -1.92 -22.44
CA ARG A 262 3.69 -2.56 -23.38
C ARG A 262 2.45 -3.09 -22.66
N LEU A 263 2.63 -3.74 -21.52
CA LEU A 263 1.49 -4.23 -20.72
C LEU A 263 0.67 -3.08 -20.14
N VAL A 264 1.33 -2.03 -19.63
CA VAL A 264 0.66 -0.81 -19.13
C VAL A 264 -0.18 -0.17 -20.23
N SER A 265 0.38 -0.02 -21.45
CA SER A 265 -0.36 0.54 -22.59
C SER A 265 -1.61 -0.30 -22.94
N TRP A 266 -1.52 -1.63 -22.92
CA TRP A 266 -2.69 -2.48 -23.13
C TRP A 266 -3.74 -2.30 -22.05
N ILE A 267 -3.32 -2.22 -20.78
CA ILE A 267 -4.20 -1.96 -19.65
C ILE A 267 -4.95 -0.63 -19.82
N GLU A 268 -4.22 0.44 -20.16
CA GLU A 268 -4.81 1.76 -20.35
C GLU A 268 -5.82 1.79 -21.50
N ILE A 269 -5.47 1.18 -22.65
CA ILE A 269 -6.35 1.09 -23.83
C ILE A 269 -7.62 0.32 -23.47
N ILE A 270 -7.50 -0.86 -22.84
CA ILE A 270 -8.65 -1.69 -22.46
C ILE A 270 -9.52 -0.99 -21.42
N ASN A 271 -8.91 -0.39 -20.40
CA ASN A 271 -9.63 0.34 -19.37
C ASN A 271 -10.40 1.53 -19.95
N HIS A 272 -9.76 2.30 -20.83
CA HIS A 272 -10.42 3.40 -21.52
C HIS A 272 -11.57 2.91 -22.40
N PHE A 273 -11.35 1.85 -23.18
CA PHE A 273 -12.41 1.23 -24.02
C PHE A 273 -13.61 0.80 -23.18
N LEU A 274 -13.38 0.09 -22.05
CA LEU A 274 -14.46 -0.33 -21.15
C LEU A 274 -15.20 0.88 -20.54
N SER A 275 -14.48 1.94 -20.20
CA SER A 275 -15.08 3.15 -19.68
C SER A 275 -15.92 3.89 -20.72
N MET A 276 -15.47 3.95 -21.97
CA MET A 276 -16.27 4.53 -23.05
C MET A 276 -17.50 3.65 -23.37
N LEU A 277 -17.35 2.33 -23.31
CA LEU A 277 -18.48 1.42 -23.47
C LEU A 277 -19.55 1.64 -22.36
N LEU A 278 -19.10 1.87 -21.11
CA LEU A 278 -20.01 2.22 -20.01
C LEU A 278 -20.75 3.53 -20.29
N VAL A 279 -20.02 4.59 -20.70
CA VAL A 279 -20.62 5.89 -20.98
C VAL A 279 -21.65 5.79 -22.11
N ILE A 280 -21.28 5.12 -23.22
CA ILE A 280 -22.18 4.92 -24.36
C ILE A 280 -23.39 4.06 -23.95
N GLY A 281 -23.17 2.93 -23.25
CA GLY A 281 -24.24 2.07 -22.80
C GLY A 281 -25.22 2.76 -21.84
N THR A 282 -24.68 3.51 -20.87
CA THR A 282 -25.49 4.32 -19.96
C THR A 282 -26.27 5.39 -20.71
N GLY A 283 -25.64 6.09 -21.66
CA GLY A 283 -26.29 7.10 -22.51
C GLY A 283 -27.44 6.50 -23.33
N ILE A 284 -27.21 5.37 -24.01
CA ILE A 284 -28.26 4.70 -24.80
C ILE A 284 -29.43 4.27 -23.92
N VAL A 285 -29.17 3.60 -22.80
CA VAL A 285 -30.22 3.10 -21.89
C VAL A 285 -30.98 4.28 -21.27
N SER A 286 -30.30 5.32 -20.82
CA SER A 286 -30.96 6.49 -20.23
C SER A 286 -31.80 7.26 -21.24
N ILE A 287 -31.35 7.49 -22.47
CA ILE A 287 -32.13 8.15 -23.53
C ILE A 287 -33.34 7.28 -23.90
N TRP A 288 -33.17 5.97 -23.98
CA TRP A 288 -34.26 5.05 -24.26
C TRP A 288 -35.34 5.06 -23.15
N LEU A 289 -34.99 5.06 -21.88
CA LEU A 289 -35.89 5.20 -20.74
C LEU A 289 -36.58 6.58 -20.74
N TRP A 290 -35.84 7.63 -21.03
CA TRP A 290 -36.40 8.97 -21.14
C TRP A 290 -37.43 9.07 -22.28
N SER A 291 -37.15 8.47 -23.44
CA SER A 291 -38.10 8.46 -24.56
C SER A 291 -39.43 7.74 -24.24
N LYS A 292 -39.40 6.86 -23.22
CA LYS A 292 -40.60 6.22 -22.67
C LYS A 292 -41.27 6.97 -21.53
N ASN A 293 -40.77 8.17 -21.18
CA ASN A 293 -41.19 8.95 -20.01
C ASN A 293 -41.03 8.23 -18.66
N GLU A 294 -40.10 7.25 -18.58
CA GLU A 294 -39.82 6.53 -17.33
C GLU A 294 -38.81 7.26 -16.43
N ILE A 295 -37.99 8.14 -16.98
CA ILE A 295 -36.99 8.96 -16.25
C ILE A 295 -36.99 10.41 -16.76
N MET A 296 -36.52 11.34 -15.90
CA MET A 296 -36.37 12.76 -16.22
C MET A 296 -35.01 13.05 -16.87
N VAL A 297 -34.87 14.24 -17.47
CA VAL A 297 -33.62 14.70 -18.13
C VAL A 297 -32.45 14.76 -17.15
N GLY A 298 -32.69 15.18 -15.91
CA GLY A 298 -31.67 15.22 -14.87
C GLY A 298 -31.09 13.84 -14.54
N VAL A 299 -31.89 12.77 -14.65
CA VAL A 299 -31.40 11.39 -14.47
C VAL A 299 -30.45 10.99 -15.60
N VAL A 300 -30.75 11.40 -16.87
CA VAL A 300 -29.83 11.16 -18.00
C VAL A 300 -28.49 11.84 -17.76
N ALA A 301 -28.50 13.10 -17.32
CA ALA A 301 -27.28 13.84 -17.02
C ALA A 301 -26.49 13.22 -15.84
N THR A 302 -27.19 12.88 -14.76
CA THR A 302 -26.58 12.26 -13.55
C THR A 302 -25.93 10.93 -13.88
N SER A 303 -26.64 10.01 -14.53
CA SER A 303 -26.12 8.68 -14.83
C SER A 303 -24.92 8.72 -15.78
N THR A 304 -24.96 9.63 -16.78
CA THR A 304 -23.82 9.85 -17.68
C THR A 304 -22.61 10.46 -16.94
N ALA A 305 -22.82 11.44 -16.05
CA ALA A 305 -21.76 12.02 -15.24
C ALA A 305 -21.13 10.99 -14.27
N MET A 306 -21.94 10.12 -13.67
CA MET A 306 -21.46 9.01 -12.84
C MET A 306 -20.63 8.01 -13.65
N ALA A 307 -21.03 7.68 -14.88
CA ALA A 307 -20.27 6.84 -15.78
C ALA A 307 -18.90 7.44 -16.14
N LEU A 308 -18.87 8.75 -16.42
CA LEU A 308 -17.61 9.49 -16.67
C LEU A 308 -16.70 9.53 -15.43
N ARG A 309 -17.25 9.68 -14.23
CA ARG A 309 -16.48 9.67 -12.98
C ARG A 309 -15.80 8.33 -12.73
N LEU A 310 -16.46 7.21 -13.06
CA LEU A 310 -15.89 5.87 -12.94
C LEU A 310 -14.65 5.66 -13.80
N ASN A 311 -14.53 6.34 -14.94
CA ASN A 311 -13.30 6.28 -15.75
C ASN A 311 -12.07 6.73 -14.95
N GLY A 312 -12.14 7.87 -14.26
CA GLY A 312 -11.05 8.36 -13.42
C GLY A 312 -10.75 7.41 -12.24
N ILE A 313 -11.79 6.91 -11.58
CA ILE A 313 -11.63 5.97 -10.45
C ILE A 313 -11.01 4.65 -10.90
N SER A 314 -11.40 4.11 -12.06
CA SER A 314 -10.87 2.85 -12.57
C SER A 314 -9.36 2.90 -12.87
N HIS A 315 -8.86 4.00 -13.43
CA HIS A 315 -7.42 4.20 -13.63
C HIS A 315 -6.67 4.22 -12.29
N TRP A 316 -7.19 4.97 -11.31
CA TRP A 316 -6.60 5.03 -9.98
C TRP A 316 -6.55 3.67 -9.29
N VAL A 317 -7.66 2.92 -9.29
CA VAL A 317 -7.74 1.57 -8.69
C VAL A 317 -6.73 0.61 -9.32
N MET A 318 -6.51 0.68 -10.64
CA MET A 318 -5.53 -0.16 -11.32
C MET A 318 -4.12 0.03 -10.76
N TRP A 319 -3.70 1.28 -10.55
CA TRP A 319 -2.40 1.61 -9.96
C TRP A 319 -2.30 1.16 -8.51
N GLU A 320 -3.34 1.35 -7.72
CA GLU A 320 -3.37 0.94 -6.33
C GLU A 320 -3.36 -0.58 -6.16
N MET A 321 -4.03 -1.31 -7.05
CA MET A 321 -3.96 -2.78 -7.06
C MET A 321 -2.55 -3.28 -7.40
N THR A 322 -1.85 -2.63 -8.32
CA THR A 322 -0.46 -2.95 -8.62
C THR A 322 0.44 -2.69 -7.41
N SER A 323 0.29 -1.52 -6.77
CA SER A 323 0.99 -1.17 -5.54
C SER A 323 0.70 -2.18 -4.42
N LEU A 324 -0.56 -2.61 -4.26
CA LEU A 324 -0.93 -3.63 -3.28
C LEU A 324 -0.11 -4.92 -3.43
N TYR A 325 0.04 -5.42 -4.66
CA TYR A 325 0.85 -6.62 -4.90
C TYR A 325 2.34 -6.41 -4.61
N GLU A 326 2.88 -5.23 -4.91
CA GLU A 326 4.27 -4.86 -4.58
C GLU A 326 4.47 -4.80 -3.05
N GLN A 327 3.53 -4.20 -2.31
CA GLN A 327 3.57 -4.17 -0.84
C GLN A 327 3.49 -5.58 -0.25
N VAL A 328 2.61 -6.44 -0.77
CA VAL A 328 2.52 -7.85 -0.34
C VAL A 328 3.85 -8.59 -0.55
N GLY A 329 4.51 -8.37 -1.68
CA GLY A 329 5.84 -8.93 -1.95
C GLY A 329 6.91 -8.47 -0.94
N THR A 330 6.95 -7.15 -0.67
CA THR A 330 7.86 -6.55 0.31
C THR A 330 7.60 -7.07 1.72
N LEU A 331 6.32 -7.22 2.09
CA LEU A 331 5.91 -7.78 3.37
C LEU A 331 6.33 -9.24 3.53
N GLN A 332 6.21 -10.05 2.47
CA GLN A 332 6.62 -11.45 2.51
C GLN A 332 8.13 -11.59 2.69
N ASP A 333 8.94 -10.75 2.00
CA ASP A 333 10.40 -10.74 2.16
C ASP A 333 10.81 -10.26 3.57
N GLY A 334 10.17 -9.23 4.09
CA GLY A 334 10.38 -8.74 5.45
C GLY A 334 9.99 -9.78 6.50
N LEU A 335 8.85 -10.44 6.32
CA LEU A 335 8.34 -11.48 7.21
C LEU A 335 9.33 -12.65 7.32
N ASN A 336 9.90 -13.10 6.22
CA ASN A 336 10.89 -14.19 6.20
C ASN A 336 12.10 -13.89 7.10
N THR A 337 12.49 -12.63 7.24
CA THR A 337 13.61 -12.22 8.13
C THR A 337 13.14 -11.95 9.56
N LEU A 338 11.99 -11.26 9.73
CA LEU A 338 11.51 -10.84 11.05
C LEU A 338 10.85 -11.98 11.86
N SER A 339 10.39 -13.05 11.20
CA SER A 339 9.77 -14.22 11.86
C SER A 339 10.78 -15.33 12.24
N ILE A 340 12.08 -15.09 12.05
CA ILE A 340 13.12 -16.02 12.49
C ILE A 340 13.07 -16.09 14.02
N HIS A 341 12.97 -17.32 14.54
CA HIS A 341 12.93 -17.55 15.97
C HIS A 341 14.24 -17.14 16.63
N GLN A 342 14.15 -16.52 17.80
CA GLN A 342 15.31 -16.23 18.63
C GLN A 342 15.88 -17.53 19.18
N GLU A 343 17.11 -17.86 18.78
CA GLU A 343 17.79 -19.11 19.22
C GLU A 343 18.15 -19.06 20.70
N ILE A 344 18.45 -17.87 21.22
CA ILE A 344 18.86 -17.65 22.61
C ILE A 344 17.76 -16.85 23.30
N GLN A 345 17.17 -17.42 24.31
CA GLN A 345 16.13 -16.79 25.14
C GLN A 345 16.48 -16.97 26.61
N ASP A 346 16.19 -15.95 27.42
CA ASP A 346 16.26 -16.06 28.86
C ASP A 346 15.20 -17.04 29.37
N VAL A 347 15.53 -17.83 30.40
CA VAL A 347 14.55 -18.67 31.08
C VAL A 347 13.58 -17.79 31.87
N GLU A 348 12.35 -18.30 32.10
CA GLU A 348 11.42 -17.67 33.02
C GLU A 348 12.08 -17.51 34.39
N ASN A 349 12.10 -16.28 34.92
CA ASN A 349 12.75 -15.92 36.19
C ASN A 349 14.30 -16.00 36.17
N ALA A 350 14.95 -15.72 35.04
CA ALA A 350 16.40 -15.55 35.00
C ALA A 350 16.85 -14.50 36.02
N GLU A 351 17.82 -14.88 36.85
CA GLU A 351 18.45 -13.99 37.82
C GLU A 351 19.53 -13.15 37.15
N ASP A 352 19.76 -11.93 37.65
CA ASP A 352 20.86 -11.09 37.21
C ASP A 352 22.21 -11.76 37.48
N LEU A 353 23.07 -11.86 36.48
CA LEU A 353 24.41 -12.43 36.60
C LEU A 353 25.32 -11.50 37.44
N ILE A 354 25.59 -11.89 38.68
CA ILE A 354 26.52 -11.19 39.56
C ILE A 354 27.89 -11.88 39.52
N ILE A 355 28.87 -11.26 38.86
CA ILE A 355 30.24 -11.76 38.75
C ILE A 355 31.06 -11.25 39.92
N LYS A 356 31.30 -12.13 40.92
CA LYS A 356 32.14 -11.79 42.08
C LYS A 356 33.65 -11.90 41.77
N LYS A 357 34.06 -12.81 40.88
CA LYS A 357 35.41 -12.97 40.38
C LYS A 357 35.38 -13.28 38.90
N ALA A 358 36.02 -12.43 38.10
CA ALA A 358 36.03 -12.52 36.63
C ALA A 358 37.06 -13.56 36.18
N SER A 359 36.79 -14.88 36.38
CA SER A 359 37.58 -15.98 35.84
C SER A 359 36.81 -16.70 34.73
N VAL A 360 37.54 -17.16 33.70
CA VAL A 360 36.94 -17.91 32.58
C VAL A 360 37.63 -19.27 32.49
N SER A 361 36.87 -20.33 32.48
CA SER A 361 37.37 -21.70 32.38
C SER A 361 36.73 -22.40 31.18
N PHE A 362 37.57 -22.78 30.22
CA PHE A 362 37.21 -23.65 29.11
C PHE A 362 37.60 -25.08 29.44
N LYS A 363 36.66 -26.03 29.32
CA LYS A 363 36.94 -27.44 29.65
C LYS A 363 36.52 -28.33 28.47
N ASN A 364 37.46 -28.98 27.83
CA ASN A 364 37.25 -29.97 26.77
C ASN A 364 36.32 -29.45 25.65
N ILE A 365 36.50 -28.18 25.21
CA ILE A 365 35.63 -27.58 24.25
C ILE A 365 35.83 -28.18 22.86
N VAL A 366 34.72 -28.52 22.21
CA VAL A 366 34.65 -28.87 20.80
C VAL A 366 33.76 -27.83 20.10
N PHE A 367 34.25 -27.21 19.04
CA PHE A 367 33.50 -26.19 18.30
C PHE A 367 33.51 -26.44 16.79
N ASN A 368 32.33 -26.38 16.20
CA ASN A 368 32.10 -26.42 14.74
C ASN A 368 31.32 -25.20 14.31
N TYR A 369 31.66 -24.63 13.15
CA TYR A 369 30.75 -23.70 12.50
C TYR A 369 29.50 -24.43 11.95
N PRO A 370 28.32 -23.84 11.94
CA PRO A 370 27.04 -24.51 11.60
C PRO A 370 27.03 -25.28 10.28
N ASN A 371 27.86 -24.87 9.29
CA ASN A 371 27.92 -25.48 7.96
C ASN A 371 29.17 -26.33 7.72
N GLN A 372 29.97 -26.61 8.75
CA GLN A 372 31.18 -27.42 8.62
C GLN A 372 31.03 -28.76 9.33
N LYS A 373 31.40 -29.85 8.62
CA LYS A 373 31.39 -31.23 9.16
C LYS A 373 32.58 -31.52 10.05
N THR A 374 33.63 -30.73 9.96
CA THR A 374 34.86 -30.91 10.75
C THR A 374 34.91 -29.88 11.86
N SER A 375 35.24 -30.34 13.07
CA SER A 375 35.42 -29.44 14.20
C SER A 375 36.66 -28.56 13.99
N VAL A 376 36.51 -27.27 14.25
CA VAL A 376 37.61 -26.27 14.17
C VAL A 376 38.43 -26.26 15.47
N ILE A 377 37.75 -26.53 16.60
CA ILE A 377 38.39 -26.65 17.90
C ILE A 377 38.08 -28.05 18.42
N HIS A 378 39.12 -28.79 18.83
CA HIS A 378 39.03 -30.14 19.39
C HIS A 378 39.59 -30.15 20.78
N ASN A 379 38.81 -30.57 21.76
CA ASN A 379 39.22 -30.88 23.14
C ASN A 379 40.11 -29.77 23.75
N PHE A 380 39.72 -28.53 23.59
CA PHE A 380 40.45 -27.34 24.05
C PHE A 380 40.10 -27.06 25.52
N SER A 381 41.15 -26.90 26.35
CA SER A 381 40.97 -26.52 27.76
C SER A 381 41.89 -25.37 28.11
N LEU A 382 41.34 -24.33 28.74
CA LEU A 382 42.06 -23.11 29.15
C LEU A 382 41.38 -22.55 30.40
N ASN A 383 42.21 -22.10 31.35
CA ASN A 383 41.74 -21.44 32.56
C ASN A 383 42.41 -20.06 32.68
N ILE A 384 41.57 -19.01 32.66
CA ILE A 384 41.98 -17.60 32.76
C ILE A 384 41.63 -17.11 34.17
N LYS A 385 42.61 -16.63 34.93
CA LYS A 385 42.42 -16.10 36.28
C LYS A 385 41.87 -14.67 36.26
N PRO A 386 41.24 -14.20 37.35
CA PRO A 386 40.83 -12.81 37.47
C PRO A 386 42.03 -11.85 37.32
N GLY A 387 41.94 -10.91 36.39
CA GLY A 387 42.99 -9.92 36.14
C GLY A 387 44.16 -10.37 35.25
N GLU A 388 44.10 -11.58 34.72
CA GLU A 388 45.13 -12.13 33.82
C GLU A 388 44.92 -11.60 32.39
#